data_cb3fc49b1692f5ca0260c89150ec5a95
#
_entry.id   cb3fc49b1692f5ca0260c89150ec5a95
#
_cell.length_a   1.000
_cell.length_b   1.000
_cell.length_c   1.000
_cell.angle_alpha   90.00
_cell.angle_beta   90.00
_cell.angle_gamma   90.00
#
_symmetry.space_group_name_H-M   'P 1'
#
loop_
_entity.id
_entity.type
_entity.pdbx_description
1 polymer ?
#
loop_
_entity_poly.entity_id
_entity_poly.type
_entity_poly.pdbx_seq_one_letter_code
_entity_poly.pdbx_strand_id
1 'polypeptide(L)' 'MKAVIHEIQGYAVVLDKVAFVTRVFEAEEGEGYQFNIRFVGEMRLAPKFPTRHEADLQRRLLIQALGGENQG' A
#
# COMPACT_ATOMS: atom_id res chain seq x y z
N MET A 1 -2.89 -22.46 -7.11
CA MET A 1 -2.31 -21.28 -7.29
C MET A 1 -2.10 -20.56 -6.05
N LYS A 2 -0.99 -19.95 -5.85
CA LYS A 2 -0.69 -19.28 -4.65
C LYS A 2 -1.00 -17.83 -4.75
N ALA A 3 -1.49 -17.22 -3.71
CA ALA A 3 -1.71 -15.79 -3.70
C ALA A 3 -0.37 -15.11 -3.52
N VAL A 4 -0.23 -13.94 -4.09
CA VAL A 4 0.97 -13.14 -3.92
C VAL A 4 0.68 -12.16 -2.80
N ILE A 5 1.55 -12.12 -1.82
CA ILE A 5 1.35 -11.35 -0.62
C ILE A 5 2.46 -10.32 -0.48
N HIS A 6 2.08 -9.14 -0.05
CA HIS A 6 3.04 -8.07 0.25
C HIS A 6 2.76 -7.60 1.66
N GLU A 7 3.79 -7.53 2.51
CA GLU A 7 3.57 -7.17 3.87
C GLU A 7 3.80 -5.69 4.11
N ILE A 8 2.87 -5.03 4.78
CA ILE A 8 2.99 -3.63 5.12
C ILE A 8 2.55 -3.47 6.55
N GLN A 9 3.45 -3.03 7.40
CA GLN A 9 3.14 -2.73 8.79
C GLN A 9 2.41 -3.87 9.49
N GLY A 10 2.85 -5.07 9.24
CA GLY A 10 2.25 -6.23 9.88
C GLY A 10 1.02 -6.77 9.20
N TYR A 11 0.55 -6.08 8.14
CA TYR A 11 -0.58 -6.59 7.40
C TYR A 11 -0.09 -7.35 6.19
N ALA A 12 -0.64 -8.51 5.96
CA ALA A 12 -0.32 -9.30 4.78
C ALA A 12 -1.34 -8.94 3.71
N VAL A 13 -0.95 -8.15 2.74
CA VAL A 13 -1.85 -7.65 1.72
C VAL A 13 -1.90 -8.61 0.55
N VAL A 14 -3.07 -9.09 0.21
CA VAL A 14 -3.23 -10.02 -0.91
C VAL A 14 -3.33 -9.21 -2.17
N LEU A 15 -2.31 -9.26 -3.00
CA LEU A 15 -2.20 -8.36 -4.12
C LEU A 15 -3.31 -8.54 -5.16
N ASP A 16 -3.80 -9.75 -5.31
CA ASP A 16 -4.87 -9.96 -6.25
C ASP A 16 -6.12 -9.22 -5.91
N LYS A 17 -6.28 -8.78 -4.68
CA LYS A 17 -7.50 -8.13 -4.26
C LYS A 17 -7.37 -6.62 -4.24
N VAL A 18 -6.23 -6.08 -4.61
CA VAL A 18 -6.03 -4.64 -4.58
C VAL A 18 -6.64 -4.02 -5.83
N ALA A 19 -7.50 -3.06 -5.64
CA ALA A 19 -8.13 -2.36 -6.76
C ALA A 19 -7.33 -1.13 -7.15
N PHE A 20 -6.90 -0.33 -6.18
CA PHE A 20 -6.03 0.80 -6.48
C PHE A 20 -5.36 1.30 -5.22
N VAL A 21 -4.33 2.11 -5.40
CA VAL A 21 -3.54 2.68 -4.33
C VAL A 21 -3.48 4.18 -4.57
N THR A 22 -3.75 4.99 -3.55
CA THR A 22 -3.70 6.43 -3.74
C THR A 22 -2.28 6.94 -3.61
N ARG A 23 -2.08 8.21 -3.86
CA ARG A 23 -0.78 8.81 -3.63
C ARG A 23 -0.62 9.02 -2.13
N VAL A 24 0.60 9.37 -1.72
CA VAL A 24 0.89 9.67 -0.33
C VAL A 24 0.32 11.06 -0.01
N PHE A 25 -0.28 11.20 1.15
CA PHE A 25 -0.77 12.50 1.59
C PHE A 25 -0.64 12.56 3.11
N GLU A 26 -0.72 13.77 3.64
CA GLU A 26 -0.57 13.95 5.04
C GLU A 26 -1.80 13.43 5.77
N ALA A 27 -1.60 12.66 6.83
CA ALA A 27 -2.71 12.14 7.58
C ALA A 27 -3.26 13.26 8.45
N GLU A 28 -4.18 12.94 9.31
CA GLU A 28 -4.73 13.96 10.14
C GLU A 28 -3.65 14.54 10.97
N GLU A 29 -3.87 15.75 11.50
CA GLU A 29 -2.87 16.47 12.17
C GLU A 29 -2.09 15.63 13.13
N GLY A 30 -0.83 15.64 13.02
CA GLY A 30 0.02 14.94 13.95
C GLY A 30 0.14 13.44 13.73
N GLU A 31 -0.50 12.91 12.72
CA GLU A 31 -0.47 11.48 12.51
C GLU A 31 0.44 11.02 11.40
N GLY A 32 1.21 11.90 10.83
CA GLY A 32 2.19 11.49 9.83
C GLY A 32 1.65 11.48 8.42
N TYR A 33 2.08 10.54 7.62
CA TYR A 33 1.72 10.48 6.21
C TYR A 33 1.14 9.11 5.89
N GLN A 34 0.25 9.06 4.94
CA GLN A 34 -0.40 7.78 4.62
C GLN A 34 -0.72 7.70 3.15
N PHE A 35 -1.03 6.53 2.69
CA PHE A 35 -1.65 6.32 1.40
C PHE A 35 -2.72 5.26 1.62
N ASN A 36 -3.73 5.24 0.79
CA ASN A 36 -4.82 4.30 0.97
C ASN A 36 -4.73 3.18 -0.04
N ILE A 37 -5.00 1.98 0.40
CA ILE A 37 -5.06 0.82 -0.46
C ILE A 37 -6.51 0.38 -0.46
N ARG A 38 -7.12 0.37 -1.63
CA ARG A 38 -8.51 -0.06 -1.75
C ARG A 38 -8.53 -1.45 -2.35
N PHE A 39 -9.32 -2.30 -1.76
CA PHE A 39 -9.43 -3.67 -2.23
C PHE A 39 -10.78 -3.86 -2.91
N VAL A 40 -10.91 -4.90 -3.69
CA VAL A 40 -12.19 -5.17 -4.32
C VAL A 40 -13.18 -5.37 -3.19
N GLY A 41 -14.39 -4.99 -3.39
CA GLY A 41 -15.39 -5.01 -2.35
C GLY A 41 -15.31 -3.68 -1.62
N GLU A 42 -15.51 -3.66 -0.35
CA GLU A 42 -15.51 -2.42 0.36
C GLU A 42 -14.42 -2.32 1.39
N MET A 43 -13.37 -3.07 1.27
CA MET A 43 -12.30 -3.03 2.24
C MET A 43 -11.24 -2.04 1.86
N ARG A 44 -10.58 -1.48 2.85
CA ARG A 44 -9.49 -0.59 2.58
C ARG A 44 -8.50 -0.63 3.74
N LEU A 45 -7.28 -0.23 3.48
CA LEU A 45 -6.25 -0.17 4.49
C LEU A 45 -5.52 1.15 4.28
N ALA A 46 -5.23 1.85 5.35
CA ALA A 46 -4.56 3.14 5.26
C ALA A 46 -3.35 3.14 6.17
N PRO A 47 -2.24 2.59 5.72
CA PRO A 47 -1.06 2.54 6.57
C PRO A 47 -0.48 3.93 6.77
N LYS A 48 -0.10 4.26 7.99
CA LYS A 48 0.45 5.55 8.32
C LYS A 48 1.91 5.42 8.68
N PHE A 49 2.69 6.40 8.32
CA PHE A 49 4.12 6.38 8.54
C PHE A 49 4.55 7.70 9.14
N PRO A 50 5.59 7.71 9.96
CA PRO A 50 6.00 8.94 10.61
C PRO A 50 6.57 9.98 9.65
N THR A 51 7.11 9.58 8.51
CA THR A 51 7.67 10.55 7.58
C THR A 51 7.15 10.28 6.18
N ARG A 52 7.16 11.34 5.37
CA ARG A 52 6.74 11.18 4.00
C ARG A 52 7.67 10.24 3.26
N HIS A 53 8.95 10.29 3.57
CA HIS A 53 9.91 9.45 2.89
C HIS A 53 9.58 7.97 3.09
N GLU A 54 9.24 7.59 4.31
CA GLU A 54 8.89 6.23 4.55
C GLU A 54 7.61 5.85 3.86
N ALA A 55 6.63 6.71 3.86
CA ALA A 55 5.36 6.44 3.19
C ALA A 55 5.60 6.26 1.69
N ASP A 56 6.42 7.14 1.10
CA ASP A 56 6.70 7.04 -0.33
C ASP A 56 7.43 5.75 -0.65
N LEU A 57 8.36 5.36 0.20
CA LEU A 57 9.12 4.15 -0.04
C LEU A 57 8.21 2.93 0.01
N GLN A 58 7.37 2.86 1.02
CA GLN A 58 6.50 1.71 1.17
C GLN A 58 5.48 1.66 0.03
N ARG A 59 5.00 2.82 -0.38
CA ARG A 59 4.06 2.85 -1.49
C ARG A 59 4.75 2.37 -2.76
N ARG A 60 5.99 2.81 -2.99
CA ARG A 60 6.71 2.40 -4.18
C ARG A 60 6.93 0.90 -4.19
N LEU A 61 7.27 0.33 -3.04
CA LEU A 61 7.50 -1.11 -2.99
C LEU A 61 6.20 -1.87 -3.27
N LEU A 62 5.08 -1.34 -2.78
CA LEU A 62 3.81 -1.98 -3.03
C LEU A 62 3.46 -1.90 -4.52
N ILE A 63 3.67 -0.75 -5.14
CA ILE A 63 3.36 -0.58 -6.55
C ILE A 63 4.22 -1.53 -7.38
N GLN A 64 5.48 -1.68 -7.00
CA GLN A 64 6.35 -2.60 -7.72
C GLN A 64 5.84 -4.02 -7.57
N ALA A 65 5.38 -4.38 -6.39
CA ALA A 65 4.87 -5.73 -6.19
C ALA A 65 3.60 -5.95 -6.99
N LEU A 66 2.77 -4.90 -7.11
CA LEU A 66 1.55 -5.05 -7.90
C LEU A 66 1.85 -5.18 -9.38
N GLY A 67 2.86 -4.44 -9.85
CA GLY A 67 3.24 -4.52 -11.23
C GLY A 67 3.89 -5.82 -11.56
N GLY A 68 4.39 -6.44 -10.58
CA GLY A 68 4.94 -7.69 -10.79
C GLY A 68 6.18 -7.66 -11.46
N GLU A 69 6.64 -8.74 -11.72
CA GLU A 69 7.80 -8.74 -12.35
C GLU A 69 7.59 -8.60 -13.72
N ASN A 70 6.47 -8.33 -14.12
CA ASN A 70 6.32 -8.20 -15.50
C ASN A 70 6.78 -7.00 -15.91
N GLN A 71 7.38 -6.29 -15.24
CA GLN A 71 7.92 -5.18 -15.64
C GLN A 71 8.81 -5.44 -16.56
N GLY A 72 9.24 -6.15 -16.61
CA GLY A 72 10.22 -6.42 -17.58
C GLY A 72 10.34 -5.76 -18.29
#